data_d0db252b49ab24f4c989810e0b5d62e8
#
_entry.id   d0db252b49ab24f4c989810e0b5d62e8
#
_cell.length_a   1.000
_cell.length_b   1.000
_cell.length_c   1.000
_cell.angle_alpha   90.00
_cell.angle_beta   90.00
_cell.angle_gamma   90.00
#
_symmetry.space_group_name_H-M   'P 1'
#
loop_
_entity.id
_entity.type
_entity.pdbx_description
1 polymer ?
#
loop_
_entity_poly.entity_id
_entity_poly.type
_entity_poly.pdbx_seq_one_letter_code
_entity_poly.pdbx_strand_id
1 'polypeptide(L)'
;MKQHDEERHKRIVVKYGGATLADHERILKAVTAVAKEAKKGTQIAVIVSAMGKTTDQLLSAAKNASNGKVEKGELDEILAMGERTSIRIFAAALKAQGIESRYFDPLDPDWPIITDNVFSDANPILDKCEEKIHRYVLPLVEKGVIPVIAGFVGRTPDERITTLGRGGSDTTAFILAKALGADELILVTDAEGIMSADPKIISKPNRLPDIDVDTLVGLADSGTKFIHRKALRYKDSS
;
A
#
# COMPACT_ATOMS: atom_id res chain seq x y z
N MET A 1 -12.89 41.84 7.54
CA MET A 1 -12.78 40.45 7.96
C MET A 1 -11.88 39.76 6.90
N LYS A 2 -10.60 39.54 7.20
CA LYS A 2 -9.70 38.78 6.35
C LYS A 2 -10.06 37.30 6.59
N GLN A 3 -10.59 36.63 5.58
CA GLN A 3 -10.60 35.16 5.53
C GLN A 3 -9.14 34.72 5.60
N HIS A 4 -8.77 34.03 6.67
CA HIS A 4 -7.58 33.20 6.67
C HIS A 4 -7.87 32.05 5.70
N ASP A 5 -7.33 32.11 4.50
CA ASP A 5 -7.05 30.90 3.73
C ASP A 5 -6.05 30.11 4.59
N GLU A 6 -6.55 29.11 5.33
CA GLU A 6 -5.69 28.10 5.92
C GLU A 6 -5.01 27.41 4.73
N GLU A 7 -3.72 27.64 4.54
CA GLU A 7 -2.91 26.92 3.55
C GLU A 7 -3.06 25.43 3.82
N ARG A 8 -3.85 24.78 3.00
CA ARG A 8 -4.02 23.32 3.05
C ARG A 8 -2.66 22.67 2.85
N HIS A 9 -2.17 21.97 3.86
CA HIS A 9 -0.93 21.20 3.74
C HIS A 9 -1.07 20.15 2.65
N LYS A 10 -0.04 20.04 1.80
CA LYS A 10 0.05 18.98 0.80
C LYS A 10 -0.10 17.62 1.49
N ARG A 11 -0.95 16.75 0.95
CA ARG A 11 -1.20 15.40 1.46
C ARG A 11 -0.81 14.36 0.43
N ILE A 12 0.02 13.42 0.81
CA ILE A 12 0.48 12.35 -0.07
C ILE A 12 0.27 10.97 0.53
N VAL A 13 0.02 10.00 -0.33
CA VAL A 13 0.03 8.58 0.03
C VAL A 13 1.22 7.92 -0.67
N VAL A 14 2.07 7.22 0.08
CA VAL A 14 3.26 6.58 -0.46
C VAL A 14 3.19 5.08 -0.22
N LYS A 15 3.29 4.29 -1.28
CA LYS A 15 3.31 2.82 -1.20
C LYS A 15 4.68 2.29 -1.59
N TYR A 16 5.23 1.45 -0.72
CA TYR A 16 6.47 0.72 -0.96
C TYR A 16 6.20 -0.76 -1.27
N GLY A 17 6.66 -1.21 -2.44
CA GLY A 17 6.62 -2.61 -2.83
C GLY A 17 7.65 -3.47 -2.08
N GLY A 18 7.47 -4.79 -2.06
CA GLY A 18 8.35 -5.71 -1.33
C GLY A 18 9.82 -5.62 -1.76
N ALA A 19 10.09 -5.49 -3.06
CA ALA A 19 11.45 -5.34 -3.57
C ALA A 19 12.15 -4.07 -3.05
N THR A 20 11.40 -2.99 -2.82
CA THR A 20 11.93 -1.73 -2.27
C THR A 20 12.15 -1.76 -0.75
N LEU A 21 11.76 -2.85 -0.10
CA LEU A 21 11.92 -3.11 1.34
C LEU A 21 12.69 -4.41 1.60
N ALA A 22 13.44 -4.92 0.62
CA ALA A 22 14.01 -6.27 0.66
C ALA A 22 15.12 -6.45 1.72
N ASP A 23 15.76 -5.37 2.13
CA ASP A 23 16.87 -5.37 3.09
C ASP A 23 16.85 -4.08 3.94
N HIS A 24 17.74 -4.05 4.95
CA HIS A 24 17.82 -2.93 5.89
C HIS A 24 18.23 -1.62 5.22
N GLU A 25 19.09 -1.65 4.20
CA GLU A 25 19.55 -0.45 3.49
C GLU A 25 18.40 0.20 2.71
N ARG A 26 17.58 -0.62 2.03
CA ARG A 26 16.40 -0.18 1.29
C ARG A 26 15.32 0.39 2.23
N ILE A 27 15.08 -0.28 3.36
CA ILE A 27 14.17 0.23 4.39
C ILE A 27 14.66 1.58 4.92
N LEU A 28 15.95 1.70 5.26
CA LEU A 28 16.53 2.95 5.74
C LEU A 28 16.38 4.07 4.71
N LYS A 29 16.64 3.78 3.43
CA LYS A 29 16.46 4.74 2.32
C LYS A 29 15.01 5.19 2.20
N ALA A 30 14.05 4.26 2.27
CA ALA A 30 12.61 4.56 2.22
C ALA A 30 12.18 5.44 3.39
N VAL A 31 12.56 5.05 4.61
CA VAL A 31 12.26 5.80 5.85
C VAL A 31 12.87 7.21 5.81
N THR A 32 14.12 7.33 5.35
CA THR A 32 14.80 8.63 5.24
C THR A 32 14.10 9.56 4.23
N ALA A 33 13.62 9.01 3.10
CA ALA A 33 12.85 9.78 2.13
C ALA A 33 11.52 10.30 2.73
N VAL A 34 10.79 9.45 3.44
CA VAL A 34 9.55 9.82 4.14
C VAL A 34 9.82 10.86 5.22
N ALA A 35 10.85 10.66 6.04
CA ALA A 35 11.22 11.59 7.10
C ALA A 35 11.61 12.97 6.56
N LYS A 36 12.34 13.02 5.44
CA LYS A 36 12.71 14.25 4.76
C LYS A 36 11.48 15.01 4.25
N GLU A 37 10.50 14.31 3.71
CA GLU A 37 9.29 14.92 3.20
C GLU A 37 8.38 15.40 4.34
N ALA A 38 8.22 14.61 5.40
CA ALA A 38 7.45 14.99 6.58
C ALA A 38 7.97 16.26 7.25
N LYS A 39 9.30 16.44 7.30
CA LYS A 39 9.93 17.66 7.86
C LYS A 39 9.63 18.95 7.08
N LYS A 40 9.09 18.84 5.86
CA LYS A 40 8.60 20.00 5.09
C LYS A 40 7.16 20.40 5.44
N GLY A 41 6.49 19.66 6.34
CA GLY A 41 5.08 19.87 6.69
C GLY A 41 4.11 19.08 5.81
N THR A 42 4.59 18.21 4.93
CA THR A 42 3.73 17.36 4.11
C THR A 42 3.02 16.33 4.98
N GLN A 43 1.72 16.20 4.83
CA GLN A 43 0.90 15.17 5.44
C GLN A 43 1.07 13.84 4.68
N ILE A 44 1.49 12.78 5.38
CA ILE A 44 1.90 11.53 4.71
C ILE A 44 1.18 10.33 5.33
N ALA A 45 0.63 9.45 4.49
CA ALA A 45 0.27 8.07 4.85
C ALA A 45 1.15 7.09 4.09
N VAL A 46 1.63 6.05 4.77
CA VAL A 46 2.55 5.06 4.17
C VAL A 46 1.89 3.69 4.13
N ILE A 47 1.98 3.03 2.97
CA ILE A 47 1.60 1.64 2.77
C ILE A 47 2.87 0.83 2.52
N VAL A 48 3.03 -0.29 3.22
CA VAL A 48 4.15 -1.21 3.01
C VAL A 48 3.66 -2.61 2.66
N SER A 49 4.36 -3.24 1.72
CA SER A 49 4.22 -4.68 1.44
C SER A 49 5.14 -5.50 2.33
N ALA A 50 4.98 -6.82 2.34
CA ALA A 50 5.96 -7.73 2.92
C ALA A 50 7.35 -7.50 2.34
N MET A 51 8.39 -7.65 3.14
CA MET A 51 9.78 -7.40 2.77
C MET A 51 10.30 -8.47 1.79
N GLY A 52 10.84 -8.04 0.67
CA GLY A 52 11.49 -8.91 -0.31
C GLY A 52 10.63 -10.07 -0.78
N LYS A 53 11.04 -11.29 -0.48
CA LYS A 53 10.35 -12.54 -0.86
C LYS A 53 9.57 -13.19 0.31
N THR A 54 9.29 -12.47 1.37
CA THR A 54 8.65 -13.03 2.57
C THR A 54 7.31 -13.68 2.27
N THR A 55 6.47 -13.06 1.43
CA THR A 55 5.17 -13.64 1.03
C THR A 55 5.35 -14.98 0.32
N ASP A 56 6.31 -15.09 -0.61
CA ASP A 56 6.61 -16.34 -1.33
C ASP A 56 7.13 -17.43 -0.37
N GLN A 57 7.96 -17.05 0.60
CA GLN A 57 8.49 -17.97 1.61
C GLN A 57 7.39 -18.50 2.52
N LEU A 58 6.51 -17.63 3.02
CA LEU A 58 5.35 -18.03 3.83
C LEU A 58 4.39 -18.93 3.05
N LEU A 59 4.08 -18.57 1.80
CA LEU A 59 3.24 -19.37 0.90
C LEU A 59 3.82 -20.77 0.70
N SER A 60 5.12 -20.84 0.39
CA SER A 60 5.81 -22.10 0.16
C SER A 60 5.84 -22.96 1.43
N ALA A 61 6.14 -22.36 2.58
CA ALA A 61 6.16 -23.06 3.87
C ALA A 61 4.78 -23.63 4.20
N ALA A 62 3.72 -22.82 4.10
CA ALA A 62 2.35 -23.26 4.39
C ALA A 62 1.91 -24.41 3.46
N LYS A 63 2.13 -24.28 2.15
CA LYS A 63 1.76 -25.31 1.18
C LYS A 63 2.53 -26.60 1.36
N ASN A 64 3.84 -26.52 1.59
CA ASN A 64 4.67 -27.72 1.76
C ASN A 64 4.36 -28.47 3.04
N ALA A 65 4.20 -27.74 4.17
CA ALA A 65 3.87 -28.36 5.45
C ALA A 65 2.48 -29.01 5.49
N SER A 66 1.52 -28.48 4.73
CA SER A 66 0.15 -28.99 4.65
C SER A 66 -0.10 -29.96 3.48
N ASN A 67 0.94 -30.31 2.70
CA ASN A 67 0.79 -31.03 1.43
C ASN A 67 -0.24 -30.38 0.48
N GLY A 68 -0.27 -29.04 0.44
CA GLY A 68 -1.18 -28.25 -0.38
C GLY A 68 -2.62 -28.16 0.12
N LYS A 69 -2.91 -28.63 1.33
CA LYS A 69 -4.27 -28.70 1.89
C LYS A 69 -4.61 -27.55 2.87
N VAL A 70 -3.76 -26.52 2.95
CA VAL A 70 -4.03 -25.35 3.80
C VAL A 70 -5.31 -24.64 3.34
N GLU A 71 -6.21 -24.39 4.26
CA GLU A 71 -7.44 -23.65 3.99
C GLU A 71 -7.13 -22.19 3.62
N LYS A 72 -7.95 -21.61 2.72
CA LYS A 72 -7.68 -20.25 2.22
C LYS A 72 -7.65 -19.19 3.33
N GLY A 73 -8.52 -19.31 4.34
CA GLY A 73 -8.55 -18.39 5.46
C GLY A 73 -7.28 -18.49 6.32
N GLU A 74 -6.82 -19.70 6.62
CA GLU A 74 -5.56 -19.94 7.35
C GLU A 74 -4.36 -19.42 6.54
N LEU A 75 -4.38 -19.61 5.20
CA LEU A 75 -3.34 -19.10 4.33
C LEU A 75 -3.29 -17.57 4.37
N ASP A 76 -4.43 -16.90 4.34
CA ASP A 76 -4.49 -15.45 4.42
C ASP A 76 -3.90 -14.91 5.73
N GLU A 77 -4.17 -15.57 6.87
CA GLU A 77 -3.55 -15.23 8.15
C GLU A 77 -2.03 -15.40 8.13
N ILE A 78 -1.54 -16.52 7.57
CA ILE A 78 -0.11 -16.77 7.42
C ILE A 78 0.55 -15.72 6.55
N LEU A 79 -0.02 -15.42 5.39
CA LEU A 79 0.54 -14.45 4.46
C LEU A 79 0.56 -13.03 5.05
N ALA A 80 -0.49 -12.64 5.78
CA ALA A 80 -0.58 -11.33 6.43
C ALA A 80 0.59 -11.06 7.41
N MET A 81 1.24 -12.09 7.95
CA MET A 81 2.39 -11.94 8.85
C MET A 81 3.56 -11.20 8.20
N GLY A 82 3.71 -11.28 6.89
CA GLY A 82 4.74 -10.54 6.15
C GLY A 82 4.54 -9.04 6.28
N GLU A 83 3.36 -8.55 5.94
CA GLU A 83 3.00 -7.13 6.03
C GLU A 83 2.92 -6.64 7.48
N ARG A 84 2.40 -7.47 8.40
CA ARG A 84 2.34 -7.14 9.83
C ARG A 84 3.72 -6.94 10.44
N THR A 85 4.72 -7.66 9.97
CA THR A 85 6.13 -7.45 10.34
C THR A 85 6.65 -6.15 9.75
N SER A 86 6.41 -5.91 8.46
CA SER A 86 6.87 -4.72 7.75
C SER A 86 6.38 -3.41 8.36
N ILE A 87 5.09 -3.30 8.73
CA ILE A 87 4.54 -2.08 9.34
C ILE A 87 5.23 -1.73 10.66
N ARG A 88 5.57 -2.74 11.46
CA ARG A 88 6.25 -2.54 12.76
C ARG A 88 7.67 -2.06 12.57
N ILE A 89 8.41 -2.70 11.67
CA ILE A 89 9.80 -2.31 11.36
C ILE A 89 9.83 -0.89 10.79
N PHE A 90 8.97 -0.59 9.84
CA PHE A 90 8.94 0.73 9.19
C PHE A 90 8.57 1.84 10.19
N ALA A 91 7.53 1.62 11.01
CA ALA A 91 7.13 2.59 12.03
C ALA A 91 8.21 2.79 13.11
N ALA A 92 8.87 1.72 13.54
CA ALA A 92 9.99 1.81 14.48
C ALA A 92 11.16 2.61 13.90
N ALA A 93 11.48 2.39 12.61
CA ALA A 93 12.54 3.11 11.91
C ALA A 93 12.22 4.61 11.72
N LEU A 94 10.95 4.97 11.46
CA LEU A 94 10.50 6.38 11.44
C LEU A 94 10.70 7.04 12.81
N LYS A 95 10.27 6.38 13.88
CA LYS A 95 10.45 6.88 15.26
C LYS A 95 11.91 7.08 15.61
N ALA A 96 12.80 6.18 15.18
CA ALA A 96 14.25 6.30 15.38
C ALA A 96 14.84 7.54 14.67
N GLN A 97 14.16 8.08 13.63
CA GLN A 97 14.53 9.34 12.96
C GLN A 97 13.79 10.57 13.50
N GLY A 98 13.10 10.43 14.64
CA GLY A 98 12.36 11.50 15.29
C GLY A 98 11.03 11.87 14.60
N ILE A 99 10.47 10.95 13.81
CA ILE A 99 9.20 11.13 13.11
C ILE A 99 8.10 10.36 13.85
N GLU A 100 7.08 11.06 14.29
CA GLU A 100 5.90 10.46 14.91
C GLU A 100 5.18 9.56 13.91
N SER A 101 4.96 8.29 14.28
CA SER A 101 4.32 7.31 13.41
C SER A 101 3.51 6.30 14.21
N ARG A 102 2.45 5.79 13.61
CA ARG A 102 1.62 4.73 14.15
C ARG A 102 1.39 3.65 13.09
N TYR A 103 1.71 2.39 13.38
CA TYR A 103 1.29 1.30 12.52
C TYR A 103 -0.14 0.88 12.84
N PHE A 104 -0.84 0.36 11.82
CA PHE A 104 -2.16 -0.24 11.93
C PHE A 104 -2.05 -1.75 11.73
N ASP A 105 -2.34 -2.53 12.77
CA ASP A 105 -2.39 -3.99 12.66
C ASP A 105 -3.78 -4.43 12.18
N PRO A 106 -3.90 -5.39 11.26
CA PRO A 106 -5.19 -5.93 10.83
C PRO A 106 -6.08 -6.50 11.95
N LEU A 107 -5.50 -6.86 13.09
CA LEU A 107 -6.25 -7.34 14.25
C LEU A 107 -6.77 -6.21 15.15
N ASP A 108 -6.30 -4.99 14.99
CA ASP A 108 -6.74 -3.87 15.81
C ASP A 108 -8.16 -3.39 15.40
N PRO A 109 -8.99 -2.92 16.35
CA PRO A 109 -10.36 -2.46 16.06
C PRO A 109 -10.44 -1.30 15.06
N ASP A 110 -9.38 -0.52 14.93
CA ASP A 110 -9.25 0.64 14.05
C ASP A 110 -8.65 0.32 12.67
N TRP A 111 -8.48 -0.97 12.35
CA TRP A 111 -8.03 -1.41 11.04
C TRP A 111 -8.93 -0.87 9.93
N PRO A 112 -8.37 -0.19 8.88
CA PRO A 112 -9.18 0.57 7.94
C PRO A 112 -9.65 -0.21 6.70
N ILE A 113 -9.05 -1.36 6.34
CA ILE A 113 -9.38 -2.07 5.11
C ILE A 113 -10.34 -3.21 5.39
N ILE A 114 -11.63 -2.93 5.23
CA ILE A 114 -12.72 -3.90 5.41
C ILE A 114 -13.06 -4.54 4.08
N THR A 115 -13.22 -5.86 4.05
CA THR A 115 -13.44 -6.66 2.83
C THR A 115 -14.63 -7.59 2.95
N ASP A 116 -15.03 -8.18 1.81
CA ASP A 116 -15.85 -9.38 1.78
C ASP A 116 -15.07 -10.60 2.32
N ASN A 117 -15.70 -11.77 2.31
CA ASN A 117 -15.13 -13.04 2.79
C ASN A 117 -14.59 -13.94 1.66
N VAL A 118 -14.21 -13.36 0.54
CA VAL A 118 -13.58 -14.10 -0.57
C VAL A 118 -12.09 -14.25 -0.28
N PHE A 119 -11.74 -15.24 0.56
CA PHE A 119 -10.35 -15.48 0.97
C PHE A 119 -9.40 -15.66 -0.22
N SER A 120 -8.19 -15.12 -0.10
CA SER A 120 -7.10 -15.08 -1.07
C SER A 120 -7.33 -14.14 -2.27
N ASP A 121 -8.53 -13.55 -2.41
CA ASP A 121 -8.85 -12.55 -3.45
C ASP A 121 -10.02 -11.65 -3.03
N ALA A 122 -10.00 -11.19 -1.77
CA ALA A 122 -11.05 -10.40 -1.17
C ALA A 122 -11.23 -9.04 -1.87
N ASN A 123 -12.47 -8.54 -1.85
CA ASN A 123 -12.79 -7.23 -2.39
C ASN A 123 -13.08 -6.25 -1.25
N PRO A 124 -12.47 -5.06 -1.28
CA PRO A 124 -12.76 -4.01 -0.32
C PRO A 124 -14.22 -3.55 -0.36
N ILE A 125 -14.82 -3.36 0.82
CA ILE A 125 -16.13 -2.73 1.00
C ILE A 125 -15.87 -1.23 1.20
N LEU A 126 -15.95 -0.47 0.10
CA LEU A 126 -15.44 0.90 0.02
C LEU A 126 -16.01 1.83 1.08
N ASP A 127 -17.34 1.84 1.26
CA ASP A 127 -18.02 2.70 2.24
C ASP A 127 -17.48 2.45 3.66
N LYS A 128 -17.27 1.19 4.02
CA LYS A 128 -16.71 0.81 5.33
C LYS A 128 -15.23 1.19 5.46
N CYS A 129 -14.47 1.05 4.38
CA CYS A 129 -13.07 1.48 4.36
C CYS A 129 -12.99 3.00 4.55
N GLU A 130 -13.78 3.78 3.81
CA GLU A 130 -13.81 5.23 3.88
C GLU A 130 -14.20 5.71 5.29
N GLU A 131 -15.26 5.16 5.87
CA GLU A 131 -15.65 5.45 7.26
C GLU A 131 -14.50 5.23 8.24
N LYS A 132 -13.83 4.08 8.15
CA LYS A 132 -12.70 3.74 9.04
C LYS A 132 -11.49 4.64 8.80
N ILE A 133 -11.18 4.96 7.56
CA ILE A 133 -10.06 5.84 7.20
C ILE A 133 -10.32 7.25 7.76
N HIS A 134 -11.51 7.81 7.56
CA HIS A 134 -11.86 9.12 8.09
C HIS A 134 -11.85 9.14 9.62
N ARG A 135 -12.28 8.09 10.26
CA ARG A 135 -12.36 8.02 11.72
C ARG A 135 -11.01 7.84 12.39
N TYR A 136 -10.11 7.03 11.83
CA TYR A 136 -8.90 6.58 12.53
C TYR A 136 -7.59 6.99 11.87
N VAL A 137 -7.57 7.16 10.53
CA VAL A 137 -6.35 7.47 9.79
C VAL A 137 -6.22 8.96 9.54
N LEU A 138 -7.26 9.60 9.02
CA LEU A 138 -7.27 11.02 8.68
C LEU A 138 -6.85 11.94 9.85
N PRO A 139 -7.37 11.75 11.10
CA PRO A 139 -6.96 12.60 12.21
C PRO A 139 -5.48 12.49 12.59
N LEU A 140 -4.83 11.37 12.31
CA LEU A 140 -3.38 11.21 12.51
C LEU A 140 -2.60 11.99 11.46
N VAL A 141 -2.98 11.84 10.21
CA VAL A 141 -2.36 12.55 9.07
C VAL A 141 -2.44 14.06 9.27
N GLU A 142 -3.59 14.58 9.69
CA GLU A 142 -3.79 15.99 9.97
C GLU A 142 -2.94 16.53 11.14
N LYS A 143 -2.62 15.67 12.10
CA LYS A 143 -1.71 15.99 13.22
C LYS A 143 -0.23 15.80 12.88
N GLY A 144 0.11 15.44 11.65
CA GLY A 144 1.48 15.15 11.24
C GLY A 144 2.04 13.83 11.75
N VAL A 145 1.19 12.95 12.32
CA VAL A 145 1.56 11.57 12.67
C VAL A 145 1.42 10.70 11.44
N ILE A 146 2.46 9.95 11.10
CA ILE A 146 2.46 9.09 9.90
C ILE A 146 1.82 7.75 10.19
N PRO A 147 0.61 7.45 9.65
CA PRO A 147 0.06 6.11 9.68
C PRO A 147 0.85 5.19 8.75
N VAL A 148 1.27 4.03 9.27
CA VAL A 148 1.92 2.96 8.50
C VAL A 148 0.96 1.78 8.40
N ILE A 149 0.47 1.50 7.21
CA ILE A 149 -0.64 0.57 6.96
C ILE A 149 -0.12 -0.61 6.14
N ALA A 150 -0.52 -1.82 6.53
CA ALA A 150 -0.20 -3.02 5.76
C ALA A 150 -0.96 -3.00 4.43
N GLY A 151 -0.23 -3.08 3.34
CA GLY A 151 -0.82 -3.34 2.03
C GLY A 151 -1.31 -4.78 1.92
N PHE A 152 -2.04 -5.13 0.86
CA PHE A 152 -2.44 -6.51 0.54
C PHE A 152 -3.42 -7.16 1.53
N VAL A 153 -3.47 -6.73 2.79
CA VAL A 153 -4.27 -7.33 3.86
C VAL A 153 -5.59 -6.59 4.01
N GLY A 154 -6.65 -7.33 4.24
CA GLY A 154 -7.97 -6.85 4.63
C GLY A 154 -8.51 -7.59 5.85
N ARG A 155 -9.69 -7.20 6.30
CA ARG A 155 -10.42 -7.88 7.38
C ARG A 155 -11.91 -7.88 7.08
N THR A 156 -12.54 -9.01 7.27
CA THR A 156 -14.02 -9.11 7.17
C THR A 156 -14.71 -8.38 8.32
N PRO A 157 -16.00 -8.05 8.20
CA PRO A 157 -16.77 -7.48 9.31
C PRO A 157 -16.85 -8.36 10.55
N ASP A 158 -16.72 -9.69 10.41
CA ASP A 158 -16.62 -10.67 11.48
C ASP A 158 -15.18 -10.95 11.91
N GLU A 159 -14.28 -10.01 11.62
CA GLU A 159 -12.90 -9.93 12.14
C GLU A 159 -11.93 -11.00 11.63
N ARG A 160 -12.22 -11.66 10.52
CA ARG A 160 -11.30 -12.62 9.89
C ARG A 160 -10.34 -11.90 8.96
N ILE A 161 -9.05 -12.25 8.99
CA ILE A 161 -8.06 -11.72 8.07
C ILE A 161 -8.31 -12.25 6.66
N THR A 162 -8.17 -11.37 5.68
CA THR A 162 -8.25 -11.67 4.25
C THR A 162 -7.05 -11.11 3.52
N THR A 163 -6.77 -11.62 2.34
CA THR A 163 -5.82 -11.01 1.42
C THR A 163 -6.51 -10.56 0.13
N LEU A 164 -6.05 -9.43 -0.41
CA LEU A 164 -6.66 -8.77 -1.58
C LEU A 164 -6.21 -9.38 -2.91
N GLY A 165 -5.37 -10.42 -2.86
CA GLY A 165 -4.83 -11.04 -4.06
C GLY A 165 -3.78 -10.17 -4.78
N ARG A 166 -3.55 -10.45 -6.06
CA ARG A 166 -2.55 -9.72 -6.86
C ARG A 166 -2.88 -8.23 -6.96
N GLY A 167 -1.86 -7.39 -6.76
CA GLY A 167 -2.02 -5.93 -6.74
C GLY A 167 -2.68 -5.39 -5.46
N GLY A 168 -2.82 -6.23 -4.43
CA GLY A 168 -3.52 -5.86 -3.20
C GLY A 168 -2.92 -4.65 -2.49
N SER A 169 -1.59 -4.50 -2.44
CA SER A 169 -0.97 -3.32 -1.83
C SER A 169 -1.23 -2.05 -2.64
N ASP A 170 -1.31 -2.13 -3.97
CA ASP A 170 -1.69 -0.99 -4.81
C ASP A 170 -3.17 -0.66 -4.62
N THR A 171 -4.04 -1.68 -4.51
CA THR A 171 -5.46 -1.50 -4.15
C THR A 171 -5.61 -0.74 -2.84
N THR A 172 -4.88 -1.15 -1.79
CA THR A 172 -4.87 -0.44 -0.50
C THR A 172 -4.45 1.03 -0.68
N ALA A 173 -3.44 1.28 -1.50
CA ALA A 173 -2.92 2.62 -1.74
C ALA A 173 -3.93 3.53 -2.44
N PHE A 174 -4.65 3.03 -3.46
CA PHE A 174 -5.71 3.79 -4.13
C PHE A 174 -6.87 4.12 -3.19
N ILE A 175 -7.32 3.14 -2.39
CA ILE A 175 -8.40 3.35 -1.42
C ILE A 175 -8.01 4.44 -0.41
N LEU A 176 -6.80 4.38 0.14
CA LEU A 176 -6.32 5.39 1.08
C LEU A 176 -6.17 6.76 0.43
N ALA A 177 -5.59 6.83 -0.77
CA ALA A 177 -5.41 8.09 -1.47
C ALA A 177 -6.75 8.80 -1.72
N LYS A 178 -7.75 8.05 -2.20
CA LYS A 178 -9.10 8.57 -2.43
C LYS A 178 -9.76 9.03 -1.13
N ALA A 179 -9.82 8.17 -0.12
CA ALA A 179 -10.50 8.47 1.13
C ALA A 179 -9.83 9.61 1.92
N LEU A 180 -8.51 9.76 1.84
CA LEU A 180 -7.78 10.85 2.47
C LEU A 180 -7.83 12.16 1.65
N GLY A 181 -8.34 12.14 0.42
CA GLY A 181 -8.26 13.27 -0.50
C GLY A 181 -6.82 13.69 -0.74
N ALA A 182 -5.94 12.71 -1.02
CA ALA A 182 -4.53 12.95 -1.24
C ALA A 182 -4.28 13.70 -2.57
N ASP A 183 -3.36 14.65 -2.54
CA ASP A 183 -2.94 15.40 -3.73
C ASP A 183 -2.09 14.53 -4.67
N GLU A 184 -1.38 13.54 -4.10
CA GLU A 184 -0.54 12.61 -4.88
C GLU A 184 -0.57 11.20 -4.27
N LEU A 185 -0.57 10.20 -5.13
CA LEU A 185 -0.27 8.81 -4.81
C LEU A 185 1.06 8.41 -5.44
N ILE A 186 2.03 8.05 -4.60
CA ILE A 186 3.38 7.67 -5.03
C ILE A 186 3.55 6.16 -4.87
N LEU A 187 3.68 5.44 -5.98
CA LEU A 187 3.98 4.00 -5.99
C LEU A 187 5.48 3.81 -6.19
N VAL A 188 6.19 3.46 -5.11
CA VAL A 188 7.64 3.21 -5.17
C VAL A 188 7.88 1.75 -5.60
N THR A 189 8.60 1.59 -6.69
CA THR A 189 8.95 0.29 -7.28
C THR A 189 10.45 0.27 -7.62
N ASP A 190 10.99 -0.91 -7.87
CA ASP A 190 12.34 -1.12 -8.39
C ASP A 190 12.42 -1.00 -9.92
N ALA A 191 11.30 -0.82 -10.60
CA ALA A 191 11.27 -0.53 -12.02
C ALA A 191 11.73 0.92 -12.30
N GLU A 192 12.46 1.12 -13.40
CA GLU A 192 12.97 2.43 -13.81
C GLU A 192 11.87 3.41 -14.28
N GLY A 193 10.63 2.96 -14.31
CA GLY A 193 9.45 3.72 -14.74
C GLY A 193 8.63 2.96 -15.78
N ILE A 194 7.61 3.64 -16.32
CA ILE A 194 6.79 3.11 -17.40
C ILE A 194 7.54 3.30 -18.70
N MET A 195 7.74 2.22 -19.45
CA MET A 195 8.43 2.21 -20.72
C MET A 195 7.44 2.11 -21.88
N SER A 196 7.80 2.67 -23.04
CA SER A 196 6.99 2.61 -24.27
C SER A 196 6.83 1.20 -24.82
N ALA A 197 7.65 0.25 -24.38
CA ALA A 197 7.58 -1.18 -24.74
C ALA A 197 8.28 -2.04 -23.70
N ASP A 198 8.06 -3.37 -23.73
CA ASP A 198 8.75 -4.31 -22.86
C ASP A 198 10.26 -4.32 -23.18
N PRO A 199 11.15 -4.01 -22.20
CA PRO A 199 12.61 -4.04 -22.41
C PRO A 199 13.16 -5.39 -22.85
N LYS A 200 12.41 -6.48 -22.65
CA LYS A 200 12.78 -7.82 -23.10
C LYS A 200 12.55 -8.03 -24.59
N ILE A 201 11.67 -7.20 -25.20
CA ILE A 201 11.30 -7.28 -26.62
C ILE A 201 12.04 -6.21 -27.41
N ILE A 202 12.15 -5.01 -26.86
CA ILE A 202 12.81 -3.86 -27.50
C ILE A 202 14.04 -3.44 -26.69
N SER A 203 15.20 -3.43 -27.34
CA SER A 203 16.49 -3.18 -26.69
C SER A 203 16.68 -1.79 -26.11
N LYS A 204 15.88 -0.80 -26.53
CA LYS A 204 15.92 0.59 -26.03
C LYS A 204 14.52 1.20 -26.01
N PRO A 205 13.63 0.79 -25.10
CA PRO A 205 12.34 1.43 -24.97
C PRO A 205 12.53 2.82 -24.33
N ASN A 206 11.74 3.79 -24.76
CA ASN A 206 11.72 5.11 -24.15
C ASN A 206 10.96 5.07 -22.83
N ARG A 207 11.48 5.79 -21.83
CA ARG A 207 10.72 6.06 -20.61
C ARG A 207 9.62 7.08 -20.92
N LEU A 208 8.39 6.77 -20.51
CA LEU A 208 7.27 7.69 -20.59
C LEU A 208 7.29 8.58 -19.34
N PRO A 209 7.47 9.89 -19.45
CA PRO A 209 7.50 10.80 -18.30
C PRO A 209 6.12 10.91 -17.65
N ASP A 210 5.08 11.00 -18.48
CA ASP A 210 3.68 11.13 -18.10
C ASP A 210 2.83 10.20 -18.94
N ILE A 211 1.75 9.70 -18.36
CA ILE A 211 0.79 8.83 -19.02
C ILE A 211 -0.58 9.11 -18.42
N ASP A 212 -1.58 9.29 -19.27
CA ASP A 212 -2.95 9.45 -18.83
C ASP A 212 -3.52 8.13 -18.26
N VAL A 213 -4.58 8.26 -17.47
CA VAL A 213 -5.15 7.14 -16.73
C VAL A 213 -5.75 6.07 -17.65
N ASP A 214 -6.33 6.45 -18.78
CA ASP A 214 -6.95 5.51 -19.71
C ASP A 214 -5.88 4.68 -20.44
N THR A 215 -4.77 5.31 -20.83
CA THR A 215 -3.59 4.62 -21.35
C THR A 215 -2.99 3.68 -20.29
N LEU A 216 -2.91 4.10 -19.01
CA LEU A 216 -2.46 3.27 -17.91
C LEU A 216 -3.34 2.02 -17.73
N VAL A 217 -4.66 2.17 -17.82
CA VAL A 217 -5.62 1.05 -17.78
C VAL A 217 -5.38 0.11 -18.96
N GLY A 218 -5.25 0.64 -20.18
CA GLY A 218 -4.98 -0.17 -21.37
C GLY A 218 -3.67 -0.95 -21.28
N LEU A 219 -2.61 -0.35 -20.72
CA LEU A 219 -1.34 -1.02 -20.46
C LEU A 219 -1.47 -2.13 -19.40
N ALA A 220 -2.22 -1.89 -18.32
CA ALA A 220 -2.47 -2.92 -17.30
C ALA A 220 -3.28 -4.11 -17.87
N ASP A 221 -4.21 -3.85 -18.79
CA ASP A 221 -4.97 -4.87 -19.49
C ASP A 221 -4.12 -5.71 -20.47
N SER A 222 -3.06 -5.12 -21.03
CA SER A 222 -2.12 -5.83 -21.91
C SER A 222 -1.12 -6.75 -21.17
N GLY A 223 -1.20 -6.84 -19.83
CA GLY A 223 -0.39 -7.74 -19.01
C GLY A 223 0.93 -7.14 -18.54
N THR A 224 1.11 -5.83 -18.60
CA THR A 224 2.27 -5.16 -18.02
C THR A 224 2.33 -5.35 -16.51
N LYS A 225 3.56 -5.43 -15.95
CA LYS A 225 3.76 -5.85 -14.56
C LYS A 225 3.86 -4.72 -13.53
N PHE A 226 3.75 -3.46 -13.93
CA PHE A 226 4.00 -2.34 -13.05
C PHE A 226 2.79 -1.94 -12.19
N ILE A 227 1.56 -2.22 -12.65
CA ILE A 227 0.34 -2.04 -11.87
C ILE A 227 -0.67 -3.13 -12.23
N HIS A 228 -1.43 -3.61 -11.26
CA HIS A 228 -2.42 -4.65 -11.48
C HIS A 228 -3.80 -4.04 -11.77
N ARG A 229 -4.52 -4.57 -12.79
CA ARG A 229 -5.86 -4.10 -13.19
C ARG A 229 -6.85 -3.98 -12.02
N LYS A 230 -6.80 -4.91 -11.05
CA LYS A 230 -7.67 -4.87 -9.86
C LYS A 230 -7.50 -3.57 -9.08
N ALA A 231 -6.28 -3.08 -8.92
CA ALA A 231 -6.00 -1.83 -8.22
C ALA A 231 -6.60 -0.60 -8.92
N LEU A 232 -6.58 -0.58 -10.25
CA LEU A 232 -7.11 0.52 -11.05
C LEU A 232 -8.64 0.67 -10.98
N ARG A 233 -9.38 -0.35 -10.52
CA ARG A 233 -10.83 -0.22 -10.27
C ARG A 233 -11.16 0.77 -9.15
N TYR A 234 -10.21 1.06 -8.30
CA TYR A 234 -10.36 1.93 -7.13
C TYR A 234 -9.77 3.33 -7.33
N LYS A 235 -9.28 3.64 -8.55
CA LYS A 235 -8.84 4.97 -8.92
C LYS A 235 -10.03 5.94 -8.96
N ASP A 236 -9.76 7.21 -8.75
CA ASP A 236 -10.74 8.25 -9.06
C ASP A 236 -10.83 8.46 -10.58
N SER A 237 -12.02 8.84 -11.05
CA SER A 237 -12.28 9.10 -12.47
C SER A 237 -11.96 10.55 -12.87
N SER A 238 -11.22 11.27 -12.04
CA SER A 238 -10.80 12.67 -12.30
C SER A 238 -9.42 12.74 -12.93
#